data_a24f60e9eab79487abbb29712356e1af
#
_entry.id   a24f60e9eab79487abbb29712356e1af
#
_cell.length_a   1.000
_cell.length_b   1.000
_cell.length_c   1.000
_cell.angle_alpha   90.00
_cell.angle_beta   90.00
_cell.angle_gamma   90.00
#
_symmetry.space_group_name_H-M   'P 1'
#
loop_
_entity.id
_entity.type
_entity.pdbx_description
1 polymer ?
#
loop_
_entity_poly.entity_id
_entity_poly.type
_entity_poly.pdbx_seq_one_letter_code
_entity_poly.pdbx_strand_id
1 'polypeptide(L)'
;KQLFLHEVSSRNIKDNVSDISDLVAVFSWFALKLKIIFPDTPYNQSVLLKTADDKELNEAFRLLLKYFATGIDDVYLKNVEFEKLGISQELMRMIKANVFKDDGKDVLGTLKQNHDMFLIRKVNGELDTKKVMTVHHIIETGEKEYFSLEEESDGTNRLFDYIPLILDFIQGDKVFIIDEIERSLHPSLIKKILELYFKYSGKTPCQMIFTTHEVILMTQSLLRSDEIWLINRNDNGVSLCNRLDEKFNPRFDKKLVQSYLNGDYDAVPRIGSESKFEDIINQLRLKS
;
A
#
# COMPACT_ATOMS: atom_id res chain seq x y z
N LYS A 1 9.58 18.84 15.25
CA LYS A 1 8.43 19.15 16.14
C LYS A 1 7.69 17.83 16.38
N GLN A 2 7.67 17.35 17.62
CA GLN A 2 6.90 16.17 17.99
C GLN A 2 5.42 16.56 18.10
N LEU A 3 4.53 15.67 17.66
CA LEU A 3 3.09 15.87 17.83
C LEU A 3 2.73 15.78 19.31
N PHE A 4 1.82 16.61 19.77
CA PHE A 4 1.37 16.68 21.18
C PHE A 4 1.01 15.30 21.77
N LEU A 5 0.26 14.49 21.03
CA LEU A 5 -0.14 13.14 21.47
C LEU A 5 1.06 12.20 21.66
N HIS A 6 2.07 12.30 20.82
CA HIS A 6 3.31 11.51 20.96
C HIS A 6 4.08 11.94 22.22
N GLU A 7 4.19 13.23 22.46
CA GLU A 7 4.86 13.79 23.64
C GLU A 7 4.17 13.33 24.92
N VAL A 8 2.84 13.41 24.98
CA VAL A 8 2.03 12.98 26.13
C VAL A 8 2.19 11.47 26.38
N SER A 9 2.18 10.65 25.33
CA SER A 9 2.31 9.19 25.48
C SER A 9 3.71 8.72 25.87
N SER A 10 4.76 9.47 25.47
CA SER A 10 6.16 9.10 25.71
C SER A 10 6.67 9.49 27.09
N ARG A 11 6.07 10.50 27.75
CA ARG A 11 6.55 11.06 29.02
C ARG A 11 6.07 10.38 30.29
N ASN A 12 5.38 9.24 30.25
CA ASN A 12 4.88 8.56 31.45
C ASN A 12 4.12 9.51 32.43
N ILE A 13 3.30 10.43 31.90
CA ILE A 13 2.61 11.47 32.66
C ILE A 13 1.56 10.89 33.64
N LYS A 14 1.44 9.57 33.71
CA LYS A 14 0.47 8.85 34.54
C LYS A 14 0.45 9.28 36.02
N ASP A 15 1.58 9.79 36.51
CA ASP A 15 1.72 10.12 37.95
C ASP A 15 1.18 11.52 38.31
N ASN A 16 0.85 12.39 37.33
CA ASN A 16 0.51 13.78 37.57
C ASN A 16 -0.84 14.27 37.02
N VAL A 17 -1.57 13.41 36.26
CA VAL A 17 -2.87 13.77 35.67
C VAL A 17 -3.84 12.63 35.93
N SER A 18 -4.94 12.93 36.59
CA SER A 18 -5.90 11.96 37.11
C SER A 18 -6.61 11.09 36.06
N ASP A 19 -6.61 11.46 34.76
CA ASP A 19 -7.15 10.63 33.69
C ASP A 19 -6.59 11.05 32.32
N ILE A 20 -5.56 10.35 31.84
CA ILE A 20 -5.05 10.44 30.47
C ILE A 20 -5.36 9.19 29.65
N SER A 21 -6.16 8.26 30.18
CA SER A 21 -6.50 6.98 29.54
C SER A 21 -7.06 7.17 28.13
N ASP A 22 -7.96 8.13 27.96
CA ASP A 22 -8.58 8.43 26.66
C ASP A 22 -7.57 9.00 25.65
N LEU A 23 -6.65 9.86 26.09
CA LEU A 23 -5.59 10.37 25.22
C LEU A 23 -4.64 9.26 24.77
N VAL A 24 -4.27 8.36 25.68
CA VAL A 24 -3.43 7.19 25.35
C VAL A 24 -4.18 6.24 24.43
N ALA A 25 -5.48 6.02 24.64
CA ALA A 25 -6.31 5.20 23.78
C ALA A 25 -6.41 5.77 22.36
N VAL A 26 -6.67 7.08 22.22
CA VAL A 26 -6.70 7.79 20.93
C VAL A 26 -5.35 7.71 20.24
N PHE A 27 -4.25 7.99 20.94
CA PHE A 27 -2.91 7.88 20.36
C PHE A 27 -2.62 6.46 19.89
N SER A 28 -2.93 5.46 20.71
CA SER A 28 -2.73 4.05 20.38
C SER A 28 -3.54 3.63 19.15
N TRP A 29 -4.76 4.14 19.02
CA TRP A 29 -5.59 3.88 17.84
C TRP A 29 -4.93 4.42 16.56
N PHE A 30 -4.50 5.70 16.55
CA PHE A 30 -3.80 6.27 15.40
C PHE A 30 -2.46 5.58 15.11
N ALA A 31 -1.69 5.25 16.13
CA ALA A 31 -0.37 4.66 15.97
C ALA A 31 -0.40 3.18 15.54
N LEU A 32 -1.34 2.41 16.05
CA LEU A 32 -1.36 0.95 15.91
C LEU A 32 -2.42 0.45 14.93
N LYS A 33 -3.61 1.08 14.89
CA LYS A 33 -4.75 0.59 14.09
C LYS A 33 -4.90 1.28 12.75
N LEU A 34 -4.73 2.61 12.69
CA LEU A 34 -4.85 3.35 11.43
C LEU A 34 -3.62 3.13 10.56
N LYS A 35 -3.84 2.72 9.30
CA LYS A 35 -2.82 2.53 8.28
C LYS A 35 -3.18 3.36 7.05
N ILE A 36 -2.36 4.37 6.74
CA ILE A 36 -2.51 5.20 5.55
C ILE A 36 -1.45 4.76 4.54
N ILE A 37 -1.88 4.39 3.34
CA ILE A 37 -1.05 3.85 2.27
C ILE A 37 -1.20 4.77 1.08
N PHE A 38 -0.15 5.47 0.73
CA PHE A 38 -0.07 6.27 -0.48
C PHE A 38 0.42 5.43 -1.66
N PRO A 39 0.21 5.89 -2.91
CA PRO A 39 0.58 5.14 -4.10
C PRO A 39 2.04 4.67 -4.14
N ASP A 40 2.97 5.51 -3.67
CA ASP A 40 4.41 5.23 -3.66
C ASP A 40 4.93 4.74 -2.30
N THR A 41 4.05 4.55 -1.32
CA THR A 41 4.45 4.12 0.02
C THR A 41 4.35 2.60 0.13
N PRO A 42 5.44 1.90 0.46
CA PRO A 42 5.38 0.47 0.74
C PRO A 42 4.59 0.25 2.03
N TYR A 43 3.71 -0.76 2.02
CA TYR A 43 3.05 -1.19 3.23
C TYR A 43 4.04 -2.00 4.09
N ASN A 44 3.82 -2.08 5.32
CA ASN A 44 4.48 -2.83 6.39
C ASN A 44 5.59 -3.85 5.98
N GLN A 45 6.75 -3.34 5.58
CA GLN A 45 7.92 -4.16 5.22
C GLN A 45 8.42 -5.03 6.39
N SER A 46 8.02 -4.75 7.63
CA SER A 46 8.39 -5.54 8.80
C SER A 46 7.84 -6.98 8.74
N VAL A 47 6.83 -7.26 7.93
CA VAL A 47 6.33 -8.63 7.71
C VAL A 47 7.39 -9.46 7.02
N LEU A 48 8.08 -8.93 6.01
CA LEU A 48 9.19 -9.63 5.36
C LEU A 48 10.35 -9.94 6.33
N LEU A 49 10.55 -9.08 7.32
CA LEU A 49 11.54 -9.33 8.36
C LEU A 49 11.16 -10.53 9.22
N LYS A 50 9.88 -10.64 9.55
CA LYS A 50 9.36 -11.76 10.33
C LYS A 50 9.40 -13.07 9.55
N THR A 51 9.23 -13.03 8.21
CA THR A 51 9.34 -14.25 7.38
C THR A 51 10.72 -14.89 7.45
N ALA A 52 11.77 -14.14 7.77
CA ALA A 52 13.12 -14.68 7.97
C ALA A 52 13.23 -15.63 9.16
N ASP A 53 12.44 -15.38 10.21
CA ASP A 53 12.48 -16.10 11.48
C ASP A 53 11.21 -16.95 11.73
N ASP A 54 10.13 -16.70 10.99
CA ASP A 54 8.83 -17.37 11.09
C ASP A 54 8.53 -18.18 9.82
N LYS A 55 8.66 -19.50 9.94
CA LYS A 55 8.45 -20.43 8.81
C LYS A 55 7.02 -20.46 8.29
N GLU A 56 6.02 -20.31 9.17
CA GLU A 56 4.60 -20.32 8.78
C GLU A 56 4.26 -19.06 8.00
N LEU A 57 4.75 -17.91 8.45
CA LEU A 57 4.57 -16.63 7.76
C LEU A 57 5.31 -16.61 6.42
N ASN A 58 6.51 -17.18 6.35
CA ASN A 58 7.26 -17.34 5.09
C ASN A 58 6.47 -18.19 4.09
N GLU A 59 5.95 -19.33 4.53
CA GLU A 59 5.14 -20.22 3.68
C GLU A 59 3.86 -19.50 3.21
N ALA A 60 3.17 -18.78 4.09
CA ALA A 60 1.98 -17.99 3.72
C ALA A 60 2.31 -16.93 2.66
N PHE A 61 3.44 -16.24 2.83
CA PHE A 61 3.90 -15.23 1.88
C PHE A 61 4.19 -15.85 0.51
N ARG A 62 4.92 -16.96 0.47
CA ARG A 62 5.24 -17.73 -0.74
C ARG A 62 3.97 -18.21 -1.46
N LEU A 63 3.01 -18.78 -0.71
CA LEU A 63 1.74 -19.24 -1.27
C LEU A 63 0.91 -18.10 -1.86
N LEU A 64 0.92 -16.91 -1.26
CA LEU A 64 0.23 -15.74 -1.80
C LEU A 64 0.89 -15.24 -3.10
N LEU A 65 2.23 -15.22 -3.20
CA LEU A 65 2.92 -14.90 -4.45
C LEU A 65 2.50 -15.85 -5.58
N LYS A 66 2.44 -17.14 -5.31
CA LYS A 66 1.97 -18.15 -6.27
C LYS A 66 0.47 -17.99 -6.61
N TYR A 67 -0.36 -17.69 -5.61
CA TYR A 67 -1.79 -17.48 -5.80
C TYR A 67 -2.08 -16.33 -6.78
N PHE A 68 -1.29 -15.27 -6.74
CA PHE A 68 -1.41 -14.13 -7.64
C PHE A 68 -0.64 -14.30 -8.96
N ALA A 69 -0.12 -15.49 -9.23
CA ALA A 69 0.57 -15.85 -10.47
C ALA A 69 1.71 -14.88 -10.85
N THR A 70 2.50 -14.46 -9.84
CA THR A 70 3.64 -13.57 -10.06
C THR A 70 4.79 -14.20 -10.83
N GLY A 71 4.83 -15.54 -10.93
CA GLY A 71 5.97 -16.29 -11.44
C GLY A 71 7.06 -16.51 -10.38
N ILE A 72 6.93 -15.90 -9.20
CA ILE A 72 7.87 -16.05 -8.09
C ILE A 72 7.56 -17.34 -7.33
N ASP A 73 8.54 -18.20 -7.22
CA ASP A 73 8.44 -19.46 -6.47
C ASP A 73 8.82 -19.35 -5.01
N ASP A 74 9.78 -18.45 -4.72
CA ASP A 74 10.31 -18.26 -3.37
C ASP A 74 10.94 -16.87 -3.19
N VAL A 75 11.25 -16.52 -1.95
CA VAL A 75 11.99 -15.32 -1.57
C VAL A 75 13.29 -15.74 -0.91
N TYR A 76 14.39 -15.19 -1.39
CA TYR A 76 15.74 -15.48 -0.90
C TYR A 76 16.37 -14.24 -0.27
N LEU A 77 16.98 -14.41 0.88
CA LEU A 77 17.69 -13.35 1.60
C LEU A 77 19.21 -13.49 1.35
N LYS A 78 19.74 -12.68 0.42
CA LYS A 78 21.16 -12.68 0.06
C LYS A 78 21.95 -11.82 1.04
N ASN A 79 22.98 -12.38 1.67
CA ASN A 79 23.89 -11.61 2.51
C ASN A 79 24.63 -10.57 1.68
N VAL A 80 24.66 -9.32 2.13
CA VAL A 80 25.36 -8.22 1.51
C VAL A 80 26.13 -7.40 2.56
N GLU A 81 27.24 -6.80 2.17
CA GLU A 81 27.98 -5.92 3.05
C GLU A 81 27.27 -4.57 3.17
N PHE A 82 27.03 -4.10 4.38
CA PHE A 82 26.32 -2.84 4.65
C PHE A 82 26.99 -1.65 3.93
N GLU A 83 28.31 -1.64 3.85
CA GLU A 83 29.12 -0.61 3.21
C GLU A 83 28.95 -0.57 1.68
N LYS A 84 28.44 -1.66 1.09
CA LYS A 84 28.23 -1.80 -0.37
C LYS A 84 26.80 -1.54 -0.81
N LEU A 85 25.93 -1.03 0.07
CA LEU A 85 24.51 -0.76 -0.27
C LEU A 85 24.32 0.38 -1.29
N GLY A 86 25.35 1.15 -1.63
CA GLY A 86 25.23 2.27 -2.58
C GLY A 86 24.47 3.49 -2.04
N ILE A 87 24.24 3.57 -0.74
CA ILE A 87 23.59 4.71 -0.06
C ILE A 87 24.61 5.78 0.36
N SER A 88 24.13 6.99 0.63
CA SER A 88 25.00 8.08 1.07
C SER A 88 25.66 7.77 2.42
N GLN A 89 26.87 8.30 2.62
CA GLN A 89 27.57 8.14 3.91
C GLN A 89 26.78 8.72 5.09
N GLU A 90 26.02 9.79 4.86
CA GLU A 90 25.17 10.39 5.88
C GLU A 90 24.05 9.44 6.30
N LEU A 91 23.36 8.82 5.34
CA LEU A 91 22.32 7.82 5.61
C LEU A 91 22.90 6.58 6.30
N MET A 92 24.10 6.12 5.90
CA MET A 92 24.80 5.03 6.60
C MET A 92 25.06 5.36 8.07
N ARG A 93 25.53 6.58 8.37
CA ARG A 93 25.75 7.04 9.75
C ARG A 93 24.45 7.08 10.55
N MET A 94 23.37 7.60 9.94
CA MET A 94 22.05 7.66 10.59
C MET A 94 21.51 6.26 10.92
N ILE A 95 21.61 5.32 9.98
CA ILE A 95 21.18 3.94 10.19
C ILE A 95 22.01 3.29 11.31
N LYS A 96 23.34 3.37 11.23
CA LYS A 96 24.23 2.87 12.29
C LYS A 96 23.87 3.47 13.65
N ALA A 97 23.72 4.80 13.73
CA ALA A 97 23.39 5.47 14.99
C ALA A 97 22.03 5.01 15.56
N ASN A 98 21.03 4.77 14.71
CA ASN A 98 19.72 4.29 15.15
C ASN A 98 19.74 2.83 15.59
N VAL A 99 20.43 1.96 14.84
CA VAL A 99 20.54 0.52 15.13
C VAL A 99 21.35 0.28 16.41
N PHE A 100 22.33 1.13 16.73
CA PHE A 100 23.19 0.99 17.90
C PHE A 100 22.72 1.78 19.15
N LYS A 101 21.64 2.56 19.05
CA LYS A 101 21.08 3.33 20.18
C LYS A 101 20.49 2.46 21.28
N ASP A 102 19.94 1.30 20.95
CA ASP A 102 19.35 0.38 21.92
C ASP A 102 20.39 -0.64 22.39
N ASP A 103 20.97 -0.40 23.56
CA ASP A 103 21.83 -1.36 24.25
C ASP A 103 21.01 -2.58 24.67
N GLY A 104 21.19 -3.69 23.94
CA GLY A 104 20.72 -5.02 24.34
C GLY A 104 19.50 -5.57 23.58
N LYS A 105 18.91 -4.85 22.63
CA LYS A 105 17.87 -5.39 21.74
C LYS A 105 18.38 -5.46 20.31
N ASP A 106 18.10 -6.56 19.64
CA ASP A 106 18.30 -6.67 18.19
C ASP A 106 17.33 -5.71 17.51
N VAL A 107 17.88 -4.63 16.94
CA VAL A 107 17.11 -3.66 16.17
C VAL A 107 17.03 -4.17 14.74
N LEU A 108 15.83 -4.22 14.22
CA LEU A 108 15.53 -4.68 12.89
C LEU A 108 14.90 -3.54 12.09
N GLY A 109 15.48 -3.23 10.95
CA GLY A 109 15.01 -2.20 10.04
C GLY A 109 14.96 -2.66 8.60
N THR A 110 14.15 -1.99 7.80
CA THR A 110 14.15 -2.11 6.34
C THR A 110 14.65 -0.84 5.71
N LEU A 111 15.38 -1.00 4.61
CA LEU A 111 15.76 0.08 3.72
C LEU A 111 15.25 -0.27 2.33
N LYS A 112 14.46 0.62 1.72
CA LYS A 112 14.10 0.53 0.31
C LYS A 112 14.93 1.56 -0.46
N GLN A 113 15.64 1.10 -1.47
CA GLN A 113 16.41 1.94 -2.37
C GLN A 113 16.05 1.57 -3.80
N ASN A 114 15.52 2.52 -4.57
CA ASN A 114 14.81 2.24 -5.82
C ASN A 114 13.68 1.23 -5.54
N HIS A 115 13.69 0.07 -6.18
CA HIS A 115 12.76 -1.03 -5.87
C HIS A 115 13.39 -2.08 -4.95
N ASP A 116 14.71 -2.07 -4.76
CA ASP A 116 15.40 -3.03 -3.91
C ASP A 116 15.08 -2.84 -2.43
N MET A 117 14.96 -3.95 -1.73
CA MET A 117 14.67 -4.00 -0.30
C MET A 117 15.82 -4.69 0.43
N PHE A 118 16.28 -4.02 1.49
CA PHE A 118 17.33 -4.53 2.36
C PHE A 118 16.80 -4.68 3.78
N LEU A 119 17.14 -5.79 4.39
CA LEU A 119 16.90 -6.07 5.80
C LEU A 119 18.19 -5.79 6.55
N ILE A 120 18.13 -4.91 7.55
CA ILE A 120 19.28 -4.53 8.37
C ILE A 120 18.97 -4.92 9.81
N ARG A 121 19.79 -5.78 10.39
CA ARG A 121 19.61 -6.32 11.74
C ARG A 121 20.90 -6.18 12.53
N LYS A 122 20.79 -5.87 13.81
CA LYS A 122 21.89 -5.99 14.76
C LYS A 122 21.85 -7.38 15.38
N VAL A 123 22.91 -8.14 15.21
CA VAL A 123 23.06 -9.48 15.77
C VAL A 123 24.41 -9.55 16.48
N ASN A 124 24.43 -9.83 17.76
CA ASN A 124 25.65 -9.92 18.57
C ASN A 124 26.58 -8.68 18.48
N GLY A 125 25.99 -7.49 18.30
CA GLY A 125 26.75 -6.24 18.20
C GLY A 125 27.24 -5.90 16.80
N GLU A 126 27.03 -6.75 15.80
CA GLU A 126 27.40 -6.53 14.40
C GLU A 126 26.16 -6.32 13.53
N LEU A 127 26.36 -5.67 12.36
CA LEU A 127 25.30 -5.48 11.36
C LEU A 127 25.22 -6.71 10.46
N ASP A 128 24.10 -7.40 10.52
CA ASP A 128 23.67 -8.40 9.53
C ASP A 128 22.77 -7.72 8.52
N THR A 129 23.20 -7.68 7.24
CA THR A 129 22.48 -7.01 6.17
C THR A 129 22.18 -8.00 5.05
N LYS A 130 20.90 -8.06 4.67
CA LYS A 130 20.44 -8.97 3.61
C LYS A 130 19.64 -8.22 2.56
N LYS A 131 19.89 -8.51 1.30
CA LYS A 131 19.06 -8.07 0.16
C LYS A 131 17.96 -9.09 -0.07
N VAL A 132 16.73 -8.62 -0.24
CA VAL A 132 15.60 -9.45 -0.65
C VAL A 132 15.71 -9.74 -2.14
N MET A 133 15.71 -11.02 -2.49
CA MET A 133 15.75 -11.52 -3.87
C MET A 133 14.52 -12.39 -4.11
N THR A 134 14.01 -12.39 -5.33
CA THR A 134 12.99 -13.33 -5.81
C THR A 134 13.65 -14.53 -6.45
N VAL A 135 12.99 -15.68 -6.38
CA VAL A 135 13.45 -16.94 -6.97
C VAL A 135 12.44 -17.38 -8.01
N HIS A 136 12.90 -17.59 -9.22
CA HIS A 136 12.13 -18.16 -10.32
C HIS A 136 12.71 -19.50 -10.73
N HIS A 137 11.88 -20.42 -11.24
CA HIS A 137 12.34 -21.67 -11.82
C HIS A 137 12.23 -21.58 -13.34
N ILE A 138 13.32 -21.87 -14.03
CA ILE A 138 13.33 -22.02 -15.48
C ILE A 138 12.63 -23.33 -15.81
N ILE A 139 11.50 -23.24 -16.53
CA ILE A 139 10.66 -24.41 -16.81
C ILE A 139 11.42 -25.47 -17.60
N GLU A 140 12.26 -25.04 -18.55
CA GLU A 140 13.01 -25.95 -19.46
C GLU A 140 14.14 -26.72 -18.76
N THR A 141 14.83 -26.10 -17.80
CA THR A 141 16.02 -26.69 -17.15
C THR A 141 15.75 -27.12 -15.70
N GLY A 142 14.72 -26.58 -15.06
CA GLY A 142 14.45 -26.75 -13.63
C GLY A 142 15.44 -25.99 -12.74
N GLU A 143 16.31 -25.16 -13.31
CA GLU A 143 17.27 -24.34 -12.57
C GLU A 143 16.58 -23.15 -11.90
N LYS A 144 17.21 -22.67 -10.83
CA LYS A 144 16.75 -21.49 -10.11
C LYS A 144 17.49 -20.25 -10.59
N GLU A 145 16.73 -19.22 -10.93
CA GLU A 145 17.24 -17.89 -11.19
C GLU A 145 16.82 -16.93 -10.06
N TYR A 146 17.71 -16.00 -9.74
CA TYR A 146 17.57 -15.05 -8.65
C TYR A 146 17.54 -13.63 -9.21
N PHE A 147 16.43 -12.95 -9.00
CA PHE A 147 16.25 -11.56 -9.41
C PHE A 147 16.22 -10.63 -8.18
N SER A 148 16.74 -9.43 -8.34
CA SER A 148 16.48 -8.36 -7.38
C SER A 148 15.08 -7.81 -7.59
N LEU A 149 14.50 -7.14 -6.59
CA LEU A 149 13.20 -6.50 -6.76
C LEU A 149 13.22 -5.38 -7.81
N GLU A 150 14.38 -4.77 -8.07
CA GLU A 150 14.57 -3.79 -9.15
C GLU A 150 14.41 -4.41 -10.55
N GLU A 151 14.69 -5.72 -10.69
CA GLU A 151 14.53 -6.46 -11.96
C GLU A 151 13.12 -6.98 -12.16
N GLU A 152 12.27 -6.94 -11.13
CA GLU A 152 10.88 -7.33 -11.21
C GLU A 152 10.00 -6.22 -11.81
N SER A 153 8.82 -6.59 -12.32
CA SER A 153 7.85 -5.61 -12.80
C SER A 153 7.29 -4.75 -11.65
N ASP A 154 6.83 -3.53 -11.97
CA ASP A 154 6.16 -2.67 -11.00
C ASP A 154 4.93 -3.35 -10.36
N GLY A 155 4.19 -4.15 -11.13
CA GLY A 155 3.06 -4.93 -10.64
C GLY A 155 3.48 -5.99 -9.63
N THR A 156 4.57 -6.71 -9.89
CA THR A 156 5.16 -7.68 -8.96
C THR A 156 5.61 -7.00 -7.68
N ASN A 157 6.32 -5.89 -7.79
CA ASN A 157 6.76 -5.09 -6.64
C ASN A 157 5.57 -4.58 -5.81
N ARG A 158 4.49 -4.16 -6.47
CA ARG A 158 3.28 -3.71 -5.78
C ARG A 158 2.58 -4.86 -5.05
N LEU A 159 2.55 -6.06 -5.62
CA LEU A 159 2.03 -7.24 -4.93
C LEU A 159 2.86 -7.58 -3.69
N PHE A 160 4.19 -7.46 -3.75
CA PHE A 160 5.04 -7.58 -2.57
C PHE A 160 4.62 -6.63 -1.45
N ASP A 161 4.24 -5.39 -1.78
CA ASP A 161 3.73 -4.43 -0.81
C ASP A 161 2.31 -4.80 -0.30
N TYR A 162 1.47 -5.47 -1.13
CA TYR A 162 0.08 -5.83 -0.77
C TYR A 162 -0.05 -7.15 0.00
N ILE A 163 0.90 -8.08 -0.11
CA ILE A 163 0.82 -9.35 0.64
C ILE A 163 0.77 -9.11 2.16
N PRO A 164 1.60 -8.24 2.77
CA PRO A 164 1.46 -7.87 4.17
C PRO A 164 0.10 -7.26 4.51
N LEU A 165 -0.48 -6.46 3.62
CA LEU A 165 -1.81 -5.90 3.78
C LEU A 165 -2.89 -7.00 3.82
N ILE A 166 -2.79 -7.99 2.92
CA ILE A 166 -3.69 -9.14 2.87
C ILE A 166 -3.63 -9.94 4.17
N LEU A 167 -2.44 -10.18 4.68
CA LEU A 167 -2.25 -10.86 5.96
C LEU A 167 -2.87 -10.07 7.12
N ASP A 168 -2.67 -8.76 7.14
CA ASP A 168 -3.20 -7.88 8.19
C ASP A 168 -4.73 -7.79 8.17
N PHE A 169 -5.40 -7.75 7.00
CA PHE A 169 -6.87 -7.72 7.00
C PHE A 169 -7.51 -9.08 7.35
N ILE A 170 -6.81 -10.18 7.11
CA ILE A 170 -7.25 -11.51 7.56
C ILE A 170 -7.16 -11.62 9.10
N GLN A 171 -6.11 -11.07 9.70
CA GLN A 171 -5.92 -11.06 11.16
C GLN A 171 -6.84 -10.06 11.89
N GLY A 172 -7.26 -9.00 11.21
CA GLY A 172 -8.25 -8.03 11.69
C GLY A 172 -7.71 -6.90 12.57
N ASP A 173 -8.65 -6.05 13.06
CA ASP A 173 -8.39 -4.93 13.98
C ASP A 173 -7.54 -3.79 13.40
N LYS A 174 -7.71 -3.51 12.10
CA LYS A 174 -7.05 -2.39 11.40
C LYS A 174 -8.06 -1.54 10.62
N VAL A 175 -7.71 -0.26 10.46
CA VAL A 175 -8.40 0.66 9.56
C VAL A 175 -7.42 1.07 8.47
N PHE A 176 -7.72 0.73 7.24
CA PHE A 176 -6.90 1.05 6.07
C PHE A 176 -7.48 2.24 5.33
N ILE A 177 -6.63 3.21 5.01
CA ILE A 177 -6.91 4.27 4.03
C ILE A 177 -5.88 4.12 2.92
N ILE A 178 -6.33 3.76 1.71
CA ILE A 178 -5.47 3.41 0.59
C ILE A 178 -5.75 4.38 -0.55
N ASP A 179 -4.77 5.16 -0.92
CA ASP A 179 -4.87 6.05 -2.07
C ASP A 179 -4.43 5.35 -3.34
N GLU A 180 -5.20 5.47 -4.42
CA GLU A 180 -5.00 4.79 -5.70
C GLU A 180 -4.70 3.29 -5.54
N ILE A 181 -5.69 2.54 -5.03
CA ILE A 181 -5.53 1.12 -4.71
C ILE A 181 -5.06 0.28 -5.91
N GLU A 182 -5.38 0.70 -7.12
CA GLU A 182 -5.02 0.01 -8.37
C GLU A 182 -3.61 0.30 -8.88
N ARG A 183 -2.90 1.28 -8.29
CA ARG A 183 -1.62 1.72 -8.85
C ARG A 183 -0.67 0.56 -9.13
N SER A 184 -0.20 0.49 -10.38
CA SER A 184 0.68 -0.56 -10.92
C SER A 184 0.11 -1.98 -10.91
N LEU A 185 -1.16 -2.18 -10.57
CA LEU A 185 -1.80 -3.49 -10.58
C LEU A 185 -2.86 -3.61 -11.66
N HIS A 186 -2.94 -4.78 -12.26
CA HIS A 186 -4.03 -5.09 -13.19
C HIS A 186 -5.38 -5.07 -12.46
N PRO A 187 -6.44 -4.48 -13.06
CA PRO A 187 -7.76 -4.35 -12.43
C PRO A 187 -8.33 -5.67 -11.88
N SER A 188 -8.08 -6.79 -12.54
CA SER A 188 -8.50 -8.12 -12.05
C SER A 188 -7.84 -8.52 -10.74
N LEU A 189 -6.58 -8.10 -10.51
CA LEU A 189 -5.87 -8.38 -9.25
C LEU A 189 -6.49 -7.57 -8.11
N ILE A 190 -6.77 -6.29 -8.33
CA ILE A 190 -7.42 -5.45 -7.33
C ILE A 190 -8.81 -5.99 -6.99
N LYS A 191 -9.61 -6.31 -8.01
CA LYS A 191 -10.91 -6.93 -7.79
C LYS A 191 -10.77 -8.17 -6.91
N LYS A 192 -9.78 -9.02 -7.18
CA LYS A 192 -9.53 -10.24 -6.39
C LYS A 192 -9.12 -9.95 -4.97
N ILE A 193 -8.27 -8.96 -4.74
CA ILE A 193 -7.87 -8.51 -3.39
C ILE A 193 -9.09 -8.02 -2.60
N LEU A 194 -9.96 -7.21 -3.23
CA LEU A 194 -11.19 -6.75 -2.59
C LEU A 194 -12.18 -7.90 -2.30
N GLU A 195 -12.34 -8.85 -3.21
CA GLU A 195 -13.14 -10.05 -2.98
C GLU A 195 -12.64 -10.85 -1.74
N LEU A 196 -11.31 -10.99 -1.63
CA LEU A 196 -10.69 -11.61 -0.45
C LEU A 196 -10.94 -10.80 0.81
N TYR A 197 -10.78 -9.47 0.74
CA TYR A 197 -11.10 -8.59 1.85
C TYR A 197 -12.54 -8.81 2.33
N PHE A 198 -13.55 -8.68 1.47
CA PHE A 198 -14.95 -8.84 1.84
C PHE A 198 -15.27 -10.25 2.35
N LYS A 199 -14.62 -11.28 1.81
CA LYS A 199 -14.82 -12.65 2.26
C LYS A 199 -14.30 -12.91 3.67
N TYR A 200 -13.19 -12.31 4.06
CA TYR A 200 -12.46 -12.64 5.29
C TYR A 200 -12.58 -11.57 6.38
N SER A 201 -12.70 -10.29 6.03
CA SER A 201 -12.83 -9.20 7.01
C SER A 201 -14.15 -9.19 7.78
N GLY A 202 -15.21 -9.80 7.26
CA GLY A 202 -16.51 -9.85 7.94
C GLY A 202 -16.50 -10.57 9.31
N LYS A 203 -15.41 -11.24 9.66
CA LYS A 203 -15.19 -11.90 10.95
C LYS A 203 -14.33 -11.10 11.93
N THR A 204 -13.82 -9.95 11.49
CA THR A 204 -12.84 -9.13 12.23
C THR A 204 -13.25 -7.65 12.14
N PRO A 205 -12.92 -6.82 13.14
CA PRO A 205 -13.20 -5.37 13.10
C PRO A 205 -12.23 -4.63 12.17
N CYS A 206 -12.13 -5.08 10.91
CA CYS A 206 -11.30 -4.48 9.90
C CYS A 206 -12.12 -3.55 9.01
N GLN A 207 -11.61 -2.34 8.74
CA GLN A 207 -12.25 -1.37 7.85
C GLN A 207 -11.28 -0.96 6.74
N MET A 208 -11.82 -0.69 5.54
CA MET A 208 -11.04 -0.22 4.40
C MET A 208 -11.75 0.93 3.71
N ILE A 209 -11.02 2.03 3.53
CA ILE A 209 -11.40 3.16 2.67
C ILE A 209 -10.35 3.24 1.59
N PHE A 210 -10.74 3.32 0.33
CA PHE A 210 -9.78 3.46 -0.76
C PHE A 210 -10.27 4.43 -1.82
N THR A 211 -9.33 5.10 -2.48
CA THR A 211 -9.58 5.84 -3.72
C THR A 211 -9.20 4.99 -4.92
N THR A 212 -9.88 5.20 -6.04
CA THR A 212 -9.60 4.46 -7.27
C THR A 212 -10.06 5.21 -8.50
N HIS A 213 -9.36 5.03 -9.61
CA HIS A 213 -9.77 5.42 -10.95
C HIS A 213 -10.33 4.22 -11.76
N GLU A 214 -10.34 3.02 -11.17
CA GLU A 214 -10.80 1.79 -11.82
C GLU A 214 -12.33 1.66 -11.79
N VAL A 215 -12.95 2.08 -12.86
CA VAL A 215 -14.42 2.06 -13.00
C VAL A 215 -15.01 0.65 -12.91
N ILE A 216 -14.26 -0.38 -13.30
CA ILE A 216 -14.73 -1.78 -13.26
C ILE A 216 -15.02 -2.27 -11.83
N LEU A 217 -14.48 -1.60 -10.80
CA LEU A 217 -14.77 -1.90 -9.40
C LEU A 217 -16.17 -1.44 -8.98
N MET A 218 -16.82 -0.54 -9.76
CA MET A 218 -18.18 -0.06 -9.52
C MET A 218 -19.22 -1.12 -9.91
N THR A 219 -19.17 -2.27 -9.27
CA THR A 219 -20.15 -3.35 -9.49
C THR A 219 -20.88 -3.67 -8.19
N GLN A 220 -22.21 -3.80 -8.26
CA GLN A 220 -23.04 -4.10 -7.08
C GLN A 220 -22.80 -5.52 -6.50
N SER A 221 -22.08 -6.37 -7.23
CA SER A 221 -21.57 -7.64 -6.70
C SER A 221 -20.35 -7.48 -5.79
N LEU A 222 -19.66 -6.34 -5.86
CA LEU A 222 -18.45 -6.05 -5.09
C LEU A 222 -18.70 -4.99 -4.01
N LEU A 223 -19.36 -3.88 -4.39
CA LEU A 223 -19.61 -2.72 -3.54
C LEU A 223 -21.09 -2.37 -3.53
N ARG A 224 -21.64 -2.04 -2.37
CA ARG A 224 -22.98 -1.49 -2.26
C ARG A 224 -22.99 -0.02 -2.73
N SER A 225 -24.14 0.45 -3.16
CA SER A 225 -24.27 1.85 -3.64
C SER A 225 -23.98 2.89 -2.54
N ASP A 226 -24.24 2.55 -1.28
CA ASP A 226 -23.94 3.39 -0.11
C ASP A 226 -22.45 3.39 0.28
N GLU A 227 -21.65 2.49 -0.27
CA GLU A 227 -20.20 2.42 -0.09
C GLU A 227 -19.44 3.20 -1.18
N ILE A 228 -20.13 3.62 -2.25
CA ILE A 228 -19.51 4.31 -3.39
C ILE A 228 -19.71 5.82 -3.26
N TRP A 229 -18.61 6.54 -3.26
CA TRP A 229 -18.56 7.99 -3.23
C TRP A 229 -17.93 8.52 -4.51
N LEU A 230 -18.61 9.46 -5.18
CA LEU A 230 -18.14 10.08 -6.41
C LEU A 230 -17.59 11.47 -6.12
N ILE A 231 -16.37 11.71 -6.57
CA ILE A 231 -15.70 13.00 -6.42
C ILE A 231 -15.64 13.65 -7.81
N ASN A 232 -16.17 14.86 -7.93
CA ASN A 232 -16.10 15.66 -9.13
C ASN A 232 -15.68 17.09 -8.81
N ARG A 233 -15.18 17.80 -9.81
CA ARG A 233 -14.84 19.22 -9.72
C ARG A 233 -15.79 20.02 -10.61
N ASN A 234 -16.46 21.01 -10.05
CA ASN A 234 -17.32 21.89 -10.81
C ASN A 234 -16.51 22.95 -11.58
N ASP A 235 -17.21 23.74 -12.45
CA ASP A 235 -16.59 24.76 -13.28
C ASP A 235 -15.93 25.90 -12.47
N ASN A 236 -16.33 26.10 -11.22
CA ASN A 236 -15.74 27.05 -10.28
C ASN A 236 -14.51 26.49 -9.53
N GLY A 237 -14.08 25.27 -9.86
CA GLY A 237 -12.94 24.63 -9.23
C GLY A 237 -13.22 24.01 -7.86
N VAL A 238 -14.48 23.96 -7.41
CA VAL A 238 -14.88 23.36 -6.15
C VAL A 238 -15.03 21.85 -6.32
N SER A 239 -14.41 21.08 -5.44
CA SER A 239 -14.58 19.62 -5.39
C SER A 239 -15.85 19.28 -4.61
N LEU A 240 -16.66 18.40 -5.17
CA LEU A 240 -17.89 17.88 -4.61
C LEU A 240 -17.71 16.39 -4.38
N CYS A 241 -18.13 15.90 -3.21
CA CYS A 241 -18.12 14.49 -2.86
C CYS A 241 -19.55 14.06 -2.56
N ASN A 242 -20.09 13.12 -3.36
CA ASN A 242 -21.47 12.70 -3.28
C ASN A 242 -21.55 11.17 -3.14
N ARG A 243 -22.34 10.70 -2.21
CA ARG A 243 -22.65 9.27 -2.09
C ARG A 243 -23.60 8.85 -3.23
N LEU A 244 -23.30 7.72 -3.85
CA LEU A 244 -23.97 7.29 -5.08
C LEU A 244 -25.48 7.06 -4.86
N ASP A 245 -25.88 6.43 -3.76
CA ASP A 245 -27.27 6.12 -3.45
C ASP A 245 -28.09 7.37 -3.09
N GLU A 246 -27.51 8.34 -2.39
CA GLU A 246 -28.20 9.57 -2.00
C GLU A 246 -28.51 10.47 -3.20
N LYS A 247 -27.54 10.67 -4.09
CA LYS A 247 -27.69 11.59 -5.20
C LYS A 247 -28.39 10.97 -6.40
N PHE A 248 -28.12 9.69 -6.72
CA PHE A 248 -28.51 9.08 -7.97
C PHE A 248 -29.45 7.88 -7.80
N ASN A 249 -29.53 7.31 -6.59
CA ASN A 249 -30.39 6.17 -6.20
C ASN A 249 -30.50 5.07 -7.30
N PRO A 250 -29.38 4.47 -7.73
CA PRO A 250 -29.36 3.51 -8.82
C PRO A 250 -30.10 2.24 -8.41
N ARG A 251 -30.91 1.68 -9.33
CA ARG A 251 -31.54 0.37 -9.11
C ARG A 251 -30.46 -0.72 -9.03
N PHE A 252 -30.76 -1.81 -8.31
CA PHE A 252 -29.82 -2.93 -8.12
C PHE A 252 -29.40 -3.60 -9.43
N ASP A 253 -30.26 -3.60 -10.44
CA ASP A 253 -29.98 -4.15 -11.79
C ASP A 253 -29.25 -3.20 -12.73
N LYS A 254 -29.04 -1.94 -12.32
CA LYS A 254 -28.37 -0.93 -13.16
C LYS A 254 -26.87 -1.25 -13.28
N LYS A 255 -26.38 -1.23 -14.52
CA LYS A 255 -24.93 -1.34 -14.81
C LYS A 255 -24.22 -0.04 -14.44
N LEU A 256 -23.73 0.06 -13.20
CA LEU A 256 -23.11 1.28 -12.65
C LEU A 256 -21.95 1.77 -13.51
N VAL A 257 -21.11 0.86 -13.99
CA VAL A 257 -19.98 1.19 -14.89
C VAL A 257 -20.43 1.92 -16.14
N GLN A 258 -21.47 1.38 -16.82
CA GLN A 258 -21.99 1.99 -18.06
C GLN A 258 -22.59 3.37 -17.79
N SER A 259 -23.35 3.51 -16.70
CA SER A 259 -23.94 4.79 -16.31
C SER A 259 -22.88 5.83 -15.94
N TYR A 260 -21.81 5.42 -15.26
CA TYR A 260 -20.68 6.29 -14.97
C TYR A 260 -20.04 6.79 -16.28
N LEU A 261 -19.69 5.87 -17.19
CA LEU A 261 -19.05 6.20 -18.46
C LEU A 261 -19.92 7.08 -19.38
N ASN A 262 -21.24 6.91 -19.30
CA ASN A 262 -22.20 7.76 -20.03
C ASN A 262 -22.34 9.18 -19.41
N GLY A 263 -21.75 9.42 -18.23
CA GLY A 263 -21.85 10.70 -17.53
C GLY A 263 -23.11 10.86 -16.69
N ASP A 264 -23.92 9.80 -16.48
CA ASP A 264 -25.15 9.85 -15.69
C ASP A 264 -24.93 10.34 -14.25
N TYR A 265 -23.69 10.24 -13.75
CA TYR A 265 -23.34 10.55 -12.36
C TYR A 265 -22.52 11.85 -12.19
N ASP A 266 -22.40 12.66 -13.24
CA ASP A 266 -21.65 13.93 -13.24
C ASP A 266 -20.19 13.83 -12.75
N ALA A 267 -19.59 12.65 -12.77
CA ALA A 267 -18.25 12.39 -12.21
C ALA A 267 -17.20 12.04 -13.29
N VAL A 268 -17.60 12.03 -14.57
CA VAL A 268 -16.68 11.81 -15.68
C VAL A 268 -15.94 13.12 -15.99
N PRO A 269 -14.63 13.08 -16.25
CA PRO A 269 -13.86 14.25 -16.65
C PRO A 269 -14.47 14.94 -17.89
N ARG A 270 -14.67 16.24 -17.81
CA ARG A 270 -15.17 17.04 -18.94
C ARG A 270 -14.03 17.37 -19.90
N ILE A 271 -14.00 16.73 -21.04
CA ILE A 271 -13.05 17.02 -22.10
C ILE A 271 -13.63 18.13 -22.98
N GLY A 272 -12.80 19.09 -23.40
CA GLY A 272 -13.18 20.17 -24.30
C GLY A 272 -13.67 19.64 -25.67
N SER A 273 -14.48 20.40 -26.36
CA SER A 273 -14.94 20.03 -27.69
C SER A 273 -13.78 19.97 -28.70
N GLU A 274 -13.97 19.21 -29.77
CA GLU A 274 -12.99 19.08 -30.87
C GLU A 274 -12.72 20.47 -31.52
N SER A 275 -13.72 21.33 -31.64
CA SER A 275 -13.57 22.71 -32.14
C SER A 275 -12.61 23.54 -31.27
N LYS A 276 -12.65 23.40 -29.93
CA LYS A 276 -11.69 24.08 -29.05
C LYS A 276 -10.28 23.59 -29.29
N PHE A 277 -10.10 22.30 -29.53
CA PHE A 277 -8.81 21.74 -29.85
C PHE A 277 -8.28 22.24 -31.20
N GLU A 278 -9.12 22.30 -32.23
CA GLU A 278 -8.77 22.88 -33.54
C GLU A 278 -8.36 24.37 -33.42
N ASP A 279 -9.06 25.16 -32.62
CA ASP A 279 -8.68 26.55 -32.34
C ASP A 279 -7.27 26.65 -31.72
N ILE A 280 -6.95 25.77 -30.78
CA ILE A 280 -5.60 25.70 -30.17
C ILE A 280 -4.54 25.38 -31.26
N ILE A 281 -4.79 24.37 -32.09
CA ILE A 281 -3.86 23.98 -33.15
C ILE A 281 -3.66 25.14 -34.16
N ASN A 282 -4.73 25.81 -34.53
CA ASN A 282 -4.64 26.98 -35.46
C ASN A 282 -3.81 28.11 -34.84
N GLN A 283 -3.99 28.42 -33.56
CA GLN A 283 -3.17 29.41 -32.86
C GLN A 283 -1.69 29.04 -32.79
N LEU A 284 -1.36 27.76 -32.63
CA LEU A 284 0.02 27.29 -32.62
C LEU A 284 0.68 27.38 -33.99
N ARG A 285 -0.07 27.05 -35.06
CA ARG A 285 0.41 27.14 -36.45
C ARG A 285 0.64 28.56 -36.91
N LEU A 286 -0.09 29.55 -36.39
CA LEU A 286 0.09 30.97 -36.71
C LEU A 286 1.30 31.61 -36.04
N LYS A 287 1.93 30.89 -35.07
CA LYS A 287 3.16 31.33 -34.35
C LYS A 287 4.44 30.67 -34.86
N SER A 288 4.33 29.69 -35.76
CA SER A 288 5.45 29.05 -36.47
C SER A 288 5.66 29.66 -37.84
#